data_6cba9183f63f8ab46d1c10998b8c3a37
#
_entry.id   6cba9183f63f8ab46d1c10998b8c3a37
#
_cell.length_a   1.000
_cell.length_b   1.000
_cell.length_c   1.000
_cell.angle_alpha   90.00
_cell.angle_beta   90.00
_cell.angle_gamma   90.00
#
_symmetry.space_group_name_H-M   'P 1'
#
loop_
_entity.id
_entity.type
_entity.pdbx_description
1 polymer ?
#
loop_
_entity_poly.entity_id
_entity_poly.type
_entity_poly.pdbx_seq_one_letter_code
_entity_poly.pdbx_strand_id
1 'polypeptide(L)'
;MPLVTYEETRPWAGAMAHAVEMKMMPPWFADPRYGRFANDVSLTPQQIATIVAWSSAGALAGDAHDGPAPRKWPEGWNIPQPDLVMQMPKAVQIPVRGEVEYTYEIVPTHFAEDRWVQMSEFRPGSAAHVHHAVVYIRPPDSEWLKHAPVGVPFTASMLNDPLERREAHETTSDLLLVYAPGSSPDEWPDGMAKFVPAGSDLVFQMHYTTNGSADQDQTSIGLVFAKTPTKQRVITLQLNNHALIIPPGADNFRVEVQGTLPNDATLLSLFPHMHLRGKRFEYDIVHDDGSAEVLLRVNYHFHWQLSYRLAEPRPLRAGTRLRAIAWYDNSKNNPHNPDSTKTVTWGDQTSDEMMVGFFDVAIAAGMDKWQFFVRHGKAKPGEQQKQ
;
A
#
# COMPACT_ATOMS: atom_id res chain seq x y z
N MET A 1 21.06 -2.50 -9.52
CA MET A 1 22.14 -1.56 -9.85
C MET A 1 22.44 -0.76 -8.59
N PRO A 2 23.52 -1.06 -7.87
CA PRO A 2 23.92 -0.26 -6.74
C PRO A 2 24.43 1.11 -7.23
N LEU A 3 24.12 2.17 -6.49
CA LEU A 3 24.60 3.55 -6.69
C LEU A 3 25.24 4.04 -5.38
N VAL A 4 26.14 3.22 -4.82
CA VAL A 4 26.67 3.43 -3.48
C VAL A 4 28.01 4.18 -3.54
N THR A 5 28.84 3.87 -4.53
CA THR A 5 30.14 4.52 -4.76
C THR A 5 30.12 5.38 -6.02
N TYR A 6 31.10 6.27 -6.14
CA TYR A 6 31.28 7.09 -7.36
C TYR A 6 31.53 6.20 -8.58
N GLU A 7 32.37 5.19 -8.44
CA GLU A 7 32.74 4.25 -9.52
C GLU A 7 31.53 3.49 -10.04
N GLU A 8 30.63 3.08 -9.16
CA GLU A 8 29.38 2.41 -9.51
C GLU A 8 28.37 3.38 -10.14
N THR A 9 28.34 4.63 -9.68
CA THR A 9 27.34 5.63 -10.07
C THR A 9 27.68 6.31 -11.40
N ARG A 10 28.96 6.67 -11.62
CA ARG A 10 29.42 7.43 -12.78
C ARG A 10 28.99 6.87 -14.14
N PRO A 11 29.09 5.56 -14.41
CA PRO A 11 28.65 4.98 -15.69
C PRO A 11 27.17 5.23 -16.02
N TRP A 12 26.35 5.52 -15.01
CA TRP A 12 24.92 5.73 -15.12
C TRP A 12 24.50 7.21 -15.12
N ALA A 13 25.47 8.14 -15.09
CA ALA A 13 25.20 9.57 -14.92
C ALA A 13 24.18 10.11 -15.94
N GLY A 14 24.31 9.71 -17.23
CA GLY A 14 23.36 10.13 -18.26
C GLY A 14 21.95 9.56 -18.05
N ALA A 15 21.84 8.29 -17.67
CA ALA A 15 20.56 7.68 -17.34
C ALA A 15 19.92 8.30 -16.09
N MET A 16 20.73 8.61 -15.08
CA MET A 16 20.27 9.31 -13.87
C MET A 16 19.75 10.72 -14.20
N ALA A 17 20.49 11.50 -14.98
CA ALA A 17 20.08 12.83 -15.41
C ALA A 17 18.72 12.76 -16.14
N HIS A 18 18.57 11.85 -17.09
CA HIS A 18 17.32 11.65 -17.80
C HIS A 18 16.17 11.24 -16.85
N ALA A 19 16.42 10.31 -15.95
CA ALA A 19 15.39 9.82 -15.02
C ALA A 19 14.89 10.91 -14.07
N VAL A 20 15.78 11.80 -13.58
CA VAL A 20 15.37 12.88 -12.68
C VAL A 20 14.70 14.04 -13.44
N GLU A 21 15.13 14.36 -14.68
CA GLU A 21 14.47 15.34 -15.54
C GLU A 21 13.04 14.93 -15.87
N MET A 22 12.86 13.67 -16.21
CA MET A 22 11.54 13.09 -16.49
C MET A 22 10.71 12.81 -15.24
N LYS A 23 11.26 13.09 -14.05
CA LYS A 23 10.63 12.81 -12.74
C LYS A 23 10.21 11.34 -12.57
N MET A 24 10.96 10.43 -13.18
CA MET A 24 10.77 8.99 -13.02
C MET A 24 11.45 8.48 -11.76
N MET A 25 12.53 9.17 -11.31
CA MET A 25 13.29 8.82 -10.10
C MET A 25 13.69 10.07 -9.32
N PRO A 26 13.64 10.02 -7.99
CA PRO A 26 13.02 8.98 -7.17
C PRO A 26 11.54 8.83 -7.51
N PRO A 27 10.94 7.62 -7.30
CA PRO A 27 9.52 7.42 -7.60
C PRO A 27 8.67 8.18 -6.60
N TRP A 28 8.13 9.31 -7.04
CA TRP A 28 7.21 10.14 -6.27
C TRP A 28 6.27 10.89 -7.22
N PHE A 29 4.97 10.63 -7.10
CA PHE A 29 3.99 11.03 -8.10
C PHE A 29 2.89 11.94 -7.56
N ALA A 30 2.98 12.33 -6.27
CA ALA A 30 2.05 13.29 -5.69
C ALA A 30 2.22 14.67 -6.32
N ASP A 31 1.10 15.31 -6.63
CA ASP A 31 1.07 16.71 -7.08
C ASP A 31 1.47 17.62 -5.89
N PRO A 32 2.57 18.37 -5.97
CA PRO A 32 3.10 19.15 -4.85
C PRO A 32 2.17 20.28 -4.38
N ARG A 33 1.09 20.56 -5.10
CA ARG A 33 0.09 21.55 -4.71
C ARG A 33 -0.84 21.04 -3.62
N TYR A 34 -0.92 19.72 -3.41
CA TYR A 34 -1.88 19.08 -2.52
C TYR A 34 -1.20 18.16 -1.52
N GLY A 35 -1.60 18.31 -0.27
CA GLY A 35 -1.05 17.54 0.83
C GLY A 35 0.41 17.87 1.16
N ARG A 36 0.88 17.31 2.26
CA ARG A 36 2.29 17.26 2.68
C ARG A 36 2.54 15.89 3.26
N PHE A 37 3.63 15.24 2.87
CA PHE A 37 3.88 13.86 3.21
C PHE A 37 5.25 13.69 3.86
N ALA A 38 5.29 12.93 4.96
CA ALA A 38 6.51 12.69 5.73
C ALA A 38 7.54 11.83 4.96
N ASN A 39 7.07 11.04 4.01
CA ASN A 39 7.90 10.17 3.18
C ASN A 39 8.10 10.73 1.75
N ASP A 40 8.01 12.06 1.56
CA ASP A 40 8.29 12.68 0.27
C ASP A 40 9.78 12.57 -0.07
N VAL A 41 10.08 11.82 -1.12
CA VAL A 41 11.43 11.61 -1.66
C VAL A 41 11.68 12.42 -2.93
N SER A 42 10.77 13.32 -3.32
CA SER A 42 10.91 14.12 -4.54
C SER A 42 12.15 15.02 -4.48
N LEU A 43 12.75 15.25 -5.64
CA LEU A 43 13.86 16.18 -5.76
C LEU A 43 13.35 17.59 -6.06
N THR A 44 13.97 18.58 -5.42
CA THR A 44 13.73 19.99 -5.76
C THR A 44 14.27 20.31 -7.16
N PRO A 45 13.74 21.35 -7.82
CA PRO A 45 14.29 21.80 -9.12
C PRO A 45 15.79 22.05 -9.10
N GLN A 46 16.32 22.57 -7.98
CA GLN A 46 17.76 22.81 -7.82
C GLN A 46 18.56 21.50 -7.76
N GLN A 47 18.08 20.48 -7.06
CA GLN A 47 18.72 19.15 -6.98
C GLN A 47 18.73 18.47 -8.36
N ILE A 48 17.61 18.54 -9.10
CA ILE A 48 17.51 18.04 -10.47
C ILE A 48 18.55 18.75 -11.36
N ALA A 49 18.57 20.07 -11.35
CA ALA A 49 19.52 20.87 -12.13
C ALA A 49 20.99 20.53 -11.80
N THR A 50 21.29 20.28 -10.52
CA THR A 50 22.64 19.87 -10.08
C THR A 50 23.06 18.52 -10.67
N ILE A 51 22.16 17.51 -10.62
CA ILE A 51 22.45 16.17 -11.18
C ILE A 51 22.65 16.25 -12.70
N VAL A 52 21.81 17.01 -13.39
CA VAL A 52 21.88 17.20 -14.85
C VAL A 52 23.18 17.92 -15.25
N ALA A 53 23.54 19.00 -14.55
CA ALA A 53 24.75 19.72 -14.79
C ALA A 53 26.00 18.87 -14.53
N TRP A 54 26.02 18.11 -13.45
CA TRP A 54 27.09 17.16 -13.14
C TRP A 54 27.28 16.12 -14.26
N SER A 55 26.18 15.51 -14.69
CA SER A 55 26.19 14.53 -15.78
C SER A 55 26.74 15.15 -17.09
N SER A 56 26.24 16.35 -17.45
CA SER A 56 26.65 17.07 -18.66
C SER A 56 28.11 17.53 -18.64
N ALA A 57 28.67 17.79 -17.47
CA ALA A 57 30.10 18.16 -17.28
C ALA A 57 31.04 16.94 -17.28
N GLY A 58 30.55 15.73 -17.64
CA GLY A 58 31.35 14.51 -17.71
C GLY A 58 31.42 13.72 -16.41
N ALA A 59 30.49 13.99 -15.49
CA ALA A 59 30.33 13.31 -14.21
C ALA A 59 31.67 13.18 -13.45
N LEU A 60 32.38 14.27 -13.28
CA LEU A 60 33.69 14.33 -12.63
C LEU A 60 33.51 14.04 -11.11
N ALA A 61 34.48 13.32 -10.51
CA ALA A 61 34.61 13.26 -9.08
C ALA A 61 35.01 14.65 -8.55
N GLY A 62 34.39 15.09 -7.47
CA GLY A 62 34.85 16.26 -6.74
C GLY A 62 36.10 15.96 -5.91
N ASP A 63 36.55 16.92 -5.10
CA ASP A 63 37.58 16.68 -4.11
C ASP A 63 36.99 15.75 -3.01
N ALA A 64 37.72 14.68 -2.67
CA ALA A 64 37.32 13.73 -1.65
C ALA A 64 37.15 14.38 -0.26
N HIS A 65 37.85 15.51 -0.01
CA HIS A 65 37.72 16.26 1.25
C HIS A 65 36.39 17.03 1.36
N ASP A 66 35.76 17.36 0.22
CA ASP A 66 34.47 18.05 0.17
C ASP A 66 33.30 17.05 0.24
N GLY A 67 33.59 15.76 0.15
CA GLY A 67 32.58 14.71 0.17
C GLY A 67 31.91 14.57 1.55
N PRO A 68 30.62 14.22 1.60
CA PRO A 68 29.97 13.89 2.86
C PRO A 68 30.61 12.63 3.45
N ALA A 69 30.52 12.48 4.79
CA ALA A 69 30.93 11.24 5.43
C ALA A 69 30.20 10.04 4.78
N PRO A 70 30.88 8.89 4.59
CA PRO A 70 30.25 7.70 4.04
C PRO A 70 28.97 7.34 4.78
N ARG A 71 27.89 7.20 4.06
CA ARG A 71 26.61 6.82 4.66
C ARG A 71 26.70 5.38 5.15
N LYS A 72 26.37 5.17 6.41
CA LYS A 72 26.16 3.82 6.93
C LYS A 72 24.77 3.37 6.50
N TRP A 73 24.72 2.34 5.69
CA TRP A 73 23.48 1.72 5.29
C TRP A 73 23.03 0.75 6.40
N PRO A 74 21.72 0.65 6.68
CA PRO A 74 21.26 -0.36 7.62
C PRO A 74 21.63 -1.75 7.11
N GLU A 75 22.28 -2.53 7.96
CA GLU A 75 22.44 -3.95 7.72
C GLU A 75 21.17 -4.64 8.18
N GLY A 76 20.48 -5.32 7.28
CA GLY A 76 19.23 -5.96 7.62
C GLY A 76 18.01 -5.04 7.46
N TRP A 77 17.17 -4.87 8.46
CA TRP A 77 15.88 -4.16 8.41
C TRP A 77 16.05 -2.63 8.33
N ASN A 78 15.13 -1.94 7.63
CA ASN A 78 15.08 -0.46 7.63
C ASN A 78 14.37 0.09 8.87
N ILE A 79 13.52 -0.72 9.51
CA ILE A 79 13.01 -0.48 10.86
C ILE A 79 14.07 -0.85 11.90
N PRO A 80 13.96 -0.41 13.18
CA PRO A 80 14.78 -0.94 14.26
C PRO A 80 14.76 -2.46 14.27
N GLN A 81 15.75 -3.09 14.96
CA GLN A 81 15.80 -4.55 15.06
C GLN A 81 14.41 -5.08 15.43
N PRO A 82 13.76 -5.89 14.58
CA PRO A 82 12.46 -6.43 14.88
C PRO A 82 12.42 -7.25 16.16
N ASP A 83 11.36 -7.09 16.93
CA ASP A 83 11.09 -7.96 18.07
C ASP A 83 10.71 -9.38 17.61
N LEU A 84 10.14 -9.47 16.40
CA LEU A 84 9.76 -10.72 15.75
C LEU A 84 9.96 -10.64 14.25
N VAL A 85 10.54 -11.68 13.67
CA VAL A 85 10.56 -11.91 12.23
C VAL A 85 9.70 -13.13 11.93
N MET A 86 8.70 -12.95 11.07
CA MET A 86 7.87 -14.05 10.56
C MET A 86 8.18 -14.24 9.09
N GLN A 87 8.34 -15.49 8.68
CA GLN A 87 8.62 -15.88 7.31
C GLN A 87 7.55 -16.84 6.81
N MET A 88 7.20 -16.74 5.55
CA MET A 88 6.37 -17.74 4.88
C MET A 88 7.01 -19.12 5.08
N PRO A 89 6.29 -20.11 5.64
CA PRO A 89 6.86 -21.43 5.96
C PRO A 89 7.37 -22.20 4.73
N LYS A 90 6.79 -21.94 3.55
CA LYS A 90 7.17 -22.60 2.29
C LYS A 90 7.48 -21.58 1.22
N ALA A 91 8.45 -21.91 0.37
CA ALA A 91 8.74 -21.12 -0.81
C ALA A 91 7.68 -21.35 -1.91
N VAL A 92 7.22 -20.25 -2.52
CA VAL A 92 6.37 -20.25 -3.70
C VAL A 92 7.24 -20.33 -4.95
N GLN A 93 6.96 -21.28 -5.83
CA GLN A 93 7.67 -21.41 -7.10
C GLN A 93 7.05 -20.47 -8.14
N ILE A 94 7.87 -19.64 -8.76
CA ILE A 94 7.44 -18.65 -9.76
C ILE A 94 7.89 -19.13 -11.14
N PRO A 95 6.96 -19.34 -12.09
CA PRO A 95 7.30 -19.84 -13.42
C PRO A 95 8.02 -18.79 -14.27
N VAL A 96 8.69 -19.24 -15.33
CA VAL A 96 9.40 -18.37 -16.29
C VAL A 96 8.43 -17.40 -16.98
N ARG A 97 7.22 -17.86 -17.31
CA ARG A 97 6.21 -17.14 -18.09
C ARG A 97 4.81 -17.57 -17.68
N GLY A 98 3.84 -16.74 -18.00
CA GLY A 98 2.42 -16.97 -17.75
C GLY A 98 1.90 -16.11 -16.62
N GLU A 99 0.61 -16.14 -16.44
CA GLU A 99 -0.08 -15.48 -15.35
C GLU A 99 0.05 -16.33 -14.08
N VAL A 100 0.29 -15.68 -12.95
CA VAL A 100 0.36 -16.33 -11.64
C VAL A 100 -0.87 -15.88 -10.85
N GLU A 101 -1.70 -16.85 -10.50
CA GLU A 101 -2.87 -16.62 -9.66
C GLU A 101 -2.44 -16.09 -8.27
N TYR A 102 -3.25 -15.24 -7.65
CA TYR A 102 -3.00 -14.80 -6.27
C TYR A 102 -2.73 -15.99 -5.36
N THR A 103 -1.59 -15.95 -4.70
CA THR A 103 -1.15 -17.01 -3.80
C THR A 103 -1.31 -16.58 -2.37
N TYR A 104 -1.92 -17.42 -1.56
CA TYR A 104 -2.14 -17.22 -0.13
C TYR A 104 -1.27 -18.15 0.68
N GLU A 105 -0.82 -17.68 1.85
CA GLU A 105 -0.22 -18.53 2.87
C GLU A 105 -0.66 -18.06 4.26
N ILE A 106 -1.22 -18.98 5.04
CA ILE A 106 -1.67 -18.72 6.41
C ILE A 106 -0.54 -19.08 7.35
N VAL A 107 -0.05 -18.11 8.11
CA VAL A 107 1.08 -18.23 9.01
C VAL A 107 0.63 -17.97 10.45
N PRO A 108 0.57 -18.99 11.32
CA PRO A 108 0.20 -18.80 12.72
C PRO A 108 1.20 -17.88 13.45
N THR A 109 0.67 -16.91 14.19
CA THR A 109 1.53 -16.02 15.00
C THR A 109 2.03 -16.67 16.28
N HIS A 110 1.27 -17.66 16.80
CA HIS A 110 1.50 -18.27 18.11
C HIS A 110 1.52 -17.26 19.28
N PHE A 111 0.87 -16.10 19.11
CA PHE A 111 0.79 -15.11 20.18
C PHE A 111 -0.11 -15.63 21.31
N ALA A 112 0.48 -15.79 22.50
CA ALA A 112 -0.25 -16.15 23.71
C ALA A 112 -1.03 -14.97 24.32
N GLU A 113 -0.70 -13.74 23.91
CA GLU A 113 -1.33 -12.51 24.36
C GLU A 113 -1.47 -11.53 23.19
N ASP A 114 -2.36 -10.55 23.32
CA ASP A 114 -2.54 -9.50 22.34
C ASP A 114 -1.28 -8.73 22.07
N ARG A 115 -1.02 -8.35 20.82
CA ARG A 115 0.15 -7.58 20.41
C ARG A 115 -0.24 -6.27 19.72
N TRP A 116 0.53 -5.25 20.00
CA TRP A 116 0.43 -3.94 19.36
C TRP A 116 1.66 -3.73 18.48
N VAL A 117 1.46 -3.76 17.16
CA VAL A 117 2.54 -3.60 16.16
C VAL A 117 2.67 -2.12 15.81
N GLN A 118 3.79 -1.52 16.23
CA GLN A 118 4.09 -0.11 15.98
C GLN A 118 4.82 0.10 14.65
N MET A 119 5.68 -0.85 14.26
CA MET A 119 6.36 -0.79 12.97
C MET A 119 6.33 -2.16 12.31
N SER A 120 6.23 -2.16 10.98
CA SER A 120 6.32 -3.37 10.17
C SER A 120 7.05 -3.14 8.87
N GLU A 121 7.87 -4.11 8.47
CA GLU A 121 8.59 -4.09 7.19
C GLU A 121 8.39 -5.42 6.48
N PHE A 122 8.04 -5.32 5.20
CA PHE A 122 7.89 -6.46 4.31
C PHE A 122 9.17 -6.65 3.51
N ARG A 123 9.67 -7.87 3.44
CA ARG A 123 10.86 -8.23 2.67
C ARG A 123 10.60 -9.40 1.76
N PRO A 124 10.40 -9.15 0.47
CA PRO A 124 10.26 -10.22 -0.50
C PRO A 124 11.55 -11.05 -0.58
N GLY A 125 11.41 -12.36 -0.67
CA GLY A 125 12.52 -13.26 -1.02
C GLY A 125 12.96 -13.05 -2.47
N SER A 126 12.00 -12.81 -3.35
CA SER A 126 12.22 -12.47 -4.75
C SER A 126 11.65 -11.11 -5.13
N ALA A 127 12.39 -10.03 -4.85
CA ALA A 127 11.97 -8.66 -5.14
C ALA A 127 11.71 -8.38 -6.63
N ALA A 128 12.27 -9.20 -7.53
CA ALA A 128 12.07 -9.06 -8.97
C ALA A 128 10.73 -9.62 -9.46
N HIS A 129 10.04 -10.39 -8.63
CA HIS A 129 8.82 -11.09 -9.01
C HIS A 129 7.62 -10.73 -8.11
N VAL A 130 7.85 -10.28 -6.88
CA VAL A 130 6.78 -9.82 -5.99
C VAL A 130 6.31 -8.44 -6.45
N HIS A 131 5.15 -8.40 -7.11
CA HIS A 131 4.56 -7.16 -7.62
C HIS A 131 3.88 -6.37 -6.50
N HIS A 132 3.08 -7.01 -5.67
CA HIS A 132 2.56 -6.47 -4.42
C HIS A 132 2.11 -7.59 -3.48
N ALA A 133 1.92 -7.24 -2.24
CA ALA A 133 1.41 -8.15 -1.23
C ALA A 133 0.55 -7.41 -0.21
N VAL A 134 -0.42 -8.13 0.33
CA VAL A 134 -1.21 -7.69 1.48
C VAL A 134 -1.08 -8.73 2.58
N VAL A 135 -0.80 -8.29 3.78
CA VAL A 135 -0.77 -9.16 4.96
C VAL A 135 -1.96 -8.81 5.84
N TYR A 136 -2.89 -9.77 5.96
CA TYR A 136 -4.10 -9.62 6.78
C TYR A 136 -3.89 -10.22 8.17
N ILE A 137 -4.58 -9.66 9.14
CA ILE A 137 -4.72 -10.22 10.48
C ILE A 137 -5.99 -11.07 10.49
N ARG A 138 -5.86 -12.38 10.64
CA ARG A 138 -6.98 -13.31 10.76
C ARG A 138 -7.17 -13.68 12.24
N PRO A 139 -8.21 -13.17 12.92
CA PRO A 139 -8.51 -13.56 14.30
C PRO A 139 -8.79 -15.04 14.44
N PRO A 140 -8.63 -15.64 15.64
CA PRO A 140 -8.77 -17.09 15.84
C PRO A 140 -10.18 -17.63 15.57
N ASP A 141 -11.21 -16.80 15.65
CA ASP A 141 -12.62 -17.13 15.41
C ASP A 141 -13.11 -16.72 14.02
N SER A 142 -12.21 -16.34 13.12
CA SER A 142 -12.55 -15.93 11.76
C SER A 142 -13.08 -17.08 10.91
N GLU A 143 -14.22 -16.87 10.27
CA GLU A 143 -14.77 -17.81 9.27
C GLU A 143 -14.05 -17.71 7.91
N TRP A 144 -13.34 -16.59 7.66
CA TRP A 144 -12.60 -16.38 6.41
C TRP A 144 -11.43 -17.35 6.29
N LEU A 145 -11.37 -18.11 5.19
CA LEU A 145 -10.37 -19.14 4.93
C LEU A 145 -10.25 -20.19 6.04
N LYS A 146 -11.38 -20.55 6.64
CA LYS A 146 -11.44 -21.44 7.82
C LYS A 146 -10.93 -22.84 7.51
N HIS A 147 -11.20 -23.37 6.32
CA HIS A 147 -10.81 -24.71 5.89
C HIS A 147 -9.59 -24.70 4.95
N ALA A 148 -9.03 -23.51 4.70
CA ALA A 148 -7.83 -23.40 3.87
C ALA A 148 -6.60 -24.00 4.56
N PRO A 149 -5.62 -24.52 3.82
CA PRO A 149 -4.42 -25.10 4.40
C PRO A 149 -3.57 -24.06 5.11
N VAL A 150 -3.00 -24.44 6.27
CA VAL A 150 -2.13 -23.60 7.08
C VAL A 150 -0.67 -23.98 6.85
N GLY A 151 0.21 -22.98 6.70
CA GLY A 151 1.65 -23.18 6.56
C GLY A 151 2.11 -23.74 5.21
N VAL A 152 1.24 -23.67 4.21
CA VAL A 152 1.57 -24.05 2.81
C VAL A 152 0.89 -23.08 1.85
N PRO A 153 1.54 -22.71 0.72
CA PRO A 153 0.95 -21.86 -0.29
C PRO A 153 -0.26 -22.53 -0.96
N PHE A 154 -1.28 -21.74 -1.23
CA PHE A 154 -2.45 -22.15 -2.00
C PHE A 154 -3.00 -20.99 -2.83
N THR A 155 -3.80 -21.29 -3.84
CA THR A 155 -4.56 -20.32 -4.62
C THR A 155 -6.06 -20.51 -4.36
N ALA A 156 -6.88 -19.50 -4.68
CA ALA A 156 -8.32 -19.61 -4.50
C ALA A 156 -8.90 -20.82 -5.27
N SER A 157 -8.36 -21.12 -6.47
CA SER A 157 -8.78 -22.26 -7.29
C SER A 157 -8.52 -23.63 -6.63
N MET A 158 -7.58 -23.72 -5.70
CA MET A 158 -7.25 -24.96 -4.97
C MET A 158 -8.18 -25.24 -3.78
N LEU A 159 -8.98 -24.26 -3.34
CA LEU A 159 -9.93 -24.44 -2.24
C LEU A 159 -11.07 -25.37 -2.67
N ASN A 160 -11.49 -26.25 -1.77
CA ASN A 160 -12.57 -27.22 -2.04
C ASN A 160 -13.96 -26.58 -1.97
N ASP A 161 -14.15 -25.65 -1.04
CA ASP A 161 -15.44 -24.97 -0.85
C ASP A 161 -15.61 -23.86 -1.91
N PRO A 162 -16.67 -23.92 -2.74
CA PRO A 162 -16.95 -22.87 -3.71
C PRO A 162 -17.21 -21.50 -3.08
N LEU A 163 -17.73 -21.44 -1.86
CA LEU A 163 -17.95 -20.19 -1.13
C LEU A 163 -16.62 -19.58 -0.70
N GLU A 164 -15.76 -20.36 -0.04
CA GLU A 164 -14.41 -19.91 0.34
C GLU A 164 -13.60 -19.47 -0.89
N ARG A 165 -13.72 -20.20 -2.00
CA ARG A 165 -13.06 -19.85 -3.26
C ARG A 165 -13.47 -18.47 -3.77
N ARG A 166 -14.78 -18.18 -3.75
CA ARG A 166 -15.30 -16.87 -4.15
C ARG A 166 -14.91 -15.77 -3.18
N GLU A 167 -14.92 -16.07 -1.87
CA GLU A 167 -14.67 -15.10 -0.81
C GLU A 167 -13.20 -14.96 -0.42
N ALA A 168 -12.30 -15.73 -1.05
CA ALA A 168 -10.87 -15.67 -0.75
C ALA A 168 -10.31 -14.23 -0.88
N HIS A 169 -10.80 -13.46 -1.85
CA HIS A 169 -10.40 -12.08 -2.10
C HIS A 169 -11.27 -11.05 -1.36
N GLU A 170 -12.40 -11.49 -0.79
CA GLU A 170 -13.36 -10.62 -0.09
C GLU A 170 -13.22 -10.82 1.41
N THR A 171 -12.46 -9.97 2.07
CA THR A 171 -12.32 -10.03 3.53
C THR A 171 -12.58 -8.71 4.20
N THR A 172 -13.16 -8.78 5.41
CA THR A 172 -13.30 -7.66 6.33
C THR A 172 -12.20 -7.64 7.39
N SER A 173 -11.27 -8.59 7.33
CA SER A 173 -10.12 -8.66 8.23
C SER A 173 -9.29 -7.38 8.19
N ASP A 174 -8.66 -7.05 9.32
CA ASP A 174 -7.75 -5.91 9.36
C ASP A 174 -6.49 -6.20 8.55
N LEU A 175 -5.98 -5.18 7.87
CA LEU A 175 -4.71 -5.25 7.19
C LEU A 175 -3.58 -4.90 8.18
N LEU A 176 -2.58 -5.79 8.28
CA LEU A 176 -1.36 -5.50 9.04
C LEU A 176 -0.47 -4.54 8.25
N LEU A 177 -0.22 -4.86 6.98
CA LEU A 177 0.57 -4.05 6.05
C LEU A 177 0.21 -4.33 4.60
N VAL A 178 0.56 -3.38 3.74
CA VAL A 178 0.52 -3.53 2.28
C VAL A 178 1.93 -3.24 1.73
N TYR A 179 2.37 -4.06 0.80
CA TYR A 179 3.66 -3.90 0.13
C TYR A 179 3.49 -3.73 -1.38
N ALA A 180 4.22 -2.79 -1.93
CA ALA A 180 4.54 -2.72 -3.36
C ALA A 180 5.99 -2.25 -3.52
N PRO A 181 6.65 -2.49 -4.67
CA PRO A 181 8.00 -1.99 -4.91
C PRO A 181 8.10 -0.48 -4.62
N GLY A 182 9.12 -0.09 -3.85
CA GLY A 182 9.32 1.29 -3.42
C GLY A 182 8.54 1.71 -2.17
N SER A 183 7.70 0.85 -1.60
CA SER A 183 7.04 1.14 -0.33
C SER A 183 8.05 1.29 0.81
N SER A 184 7.87 2.33 1.63
CA SER A 184 8.55 2.46 2.90
C SER A 184 7.95 1.52 3.94
N PRO A 185 8.69 1.10 4.96
CA PRO A 185 8.11 0.43 6.11
C PRO A 185 6.97 1.23 6.75
N ASP A 186 6.02 0.53 7.34
CA ASP A 186 5.01 1.16 8.19
C ASP A 186 5.65 1.54 9.53
N GLU A 187 5.51 2.79 9.89
CA GLU A 187 5.99 3.37 11.15
C GLU A 187 4.89 4.27 11.71
N TRP A 188 4.26 3.83 12.79
CA TRP A 188 3.19 4.58 13.42
C TRP A 188 3.76 5.48 14.52
N PRO A 189 3.20 6.70 14.71
CA PRO A 189 3.61 7.58 15.80
C PRO A 189 3.48 6.94 17.18
N ASP A 190 4.22 7.44 18.15
CA ASP A 190 4.14 6.97 19.53
C ASP A 190 2.70 7.00 20.06
N GLY A 191 2.31 5.89 20.70
CA GLY A 191 0.95 5.68 21.19
C GLY A 191 -0.06 5.22 20.12
N MET A 192 0.38 5.00 18.88
CA MET A 192 -0.42 4.44 17.78
C MET A 192 0.18 3.10 17.34
N ALA A 193 -0.66 2.10 17.10
CA ALA A 193 -0.21 0.79 16.64
C ALA A 193 -1.37 -0.01 16.01
N LYS A 194 -1.04 -0.99 15.19
CA LYS A 194 -1.99 -2.01 14.72
C LYS A 194 -2.14 -3.10 15.77
N PHE A 195 -3.37 -3.56 15.95
CA PHE A 195 -3.72 -4.55 16.97
C PHE A 195 -3.80 -5.95 16.37
N VAL A 196 -3.07 -6.90 16.96
CA VAL A 196 -3.09 -8.31 16.59
C VAL A 196 -3.56 -9.11 17.80
N PRO A 197 -4.78 -9.65 17.80
CA PRO A 197 -5.31 -10.47 18.89
C PRO A 197 -4.46 -11.72 19.15
N ALA A 198 -4.45 -12.19 20.40
CA ALA A 198 -3.87 -13.48 20.75
C ALA A 198 -4.47 -14.60 19.89
N GLY A 199 -3.65 -15.57 19.49
CA GLY A 199 -4.09 -16.70 18.67
C GLY A 199 -4.43 -16.38 17.21
N SER A 200 -4.19 -15.14 16.74
CA SER A 200 -4.38 -14.78 15.33
C SER A 200 -3.37 -15.46 14.43
N ASP A 201 -3.77 -15.64 13.17
CA ASP A 201 -2.85 -15.92 12.06
C ASP A 201 -2.59 -14.65 11.25
N LEU A 202 -1.48 -14.63 10.52
CA LEU A 202 -1.27 -13.70 9.42
C LEU A 202 -1.53 -14.41 8.10
N VAL A 203 -2.29 -13.77 7.22
CA VAL A 203 -2.54 -14.30 5.88
C VAL A 203 -1.78 -13.43 4.89
N PHE A 204 -0.76 -14.02 4.27
CA PHE A 204 -0.01 -13.40 3.18
C PHE A 204 -0.80 -13.63 1.89
N GLN A 205 -1.25 -12.55 1.26
CA GLN A 205 -1.80 -12.56 -0.09
C GLN A 205 -0.75 -11.97 -1.02
N MET A 206 -0.21 -12.82 -1.89
CA MET A 206 0.93 -12.51 -2.73
C MET A 206 0.52 -12.40 -4.19
N HIS A 207 0.92 -11.32 -4.85
CA HIS A 207 0.80 -11.17 -6.29
C HIS A 207 2.18 -11.21 -6.94
N TYR A 208 2.40 -12.19 -7.81
CA TYR A 208 3.66 -12.39 -8.52
C TYR A 208 3.53 -12.03 -9.99
N THR A 209 4.61 -11.48 -10.56
CA THR A 209 4.75 -11.27 -12.00
C THR A 209 5.92 -12.05 -12.55
N THR A 210 5.73 -12.67 -13.71
CA THR A 210 6.81 -13.39 -14.42
C THR A 210 7.65 -12.40 -15.22
N ASN A 211 8.97 -12.63 -15.26
CA ASN A 211 9.92 -11.72 -15.92
C ASN A 211 10.84 -12.42 -16.93
N GLY A 212 10.56 -13.67 -17.27
CA GLY A 212 11.37 -14.45 -18.21
C GLY A 212 12.41 -15.36 -17.54
N SER A 213 12.51 -15.33 -16.20
CA SER A 213 13.31 -16.27 -15.39
C SER A 213 12.43 -17.00 -14.40
N ALA A 214 12.75 -18.25 -14.08
CA ALA A 214 12.13 -18.94 -12.96
C ALA A 214 12.80 -18.50 -11.66
N ASP A 215 12.03 -18.40 -10.60
CA ASP A 215 12.54 -18.06 -9.28
C ASP A 215 11.66 -18.70 -8.19
N GLN A 216 12.03 -18.49 -6.94
CA GLN A 216 11.21 -18.85 -5.79
C GLN A 216 11.16 -17.69 -4.81
N ASP A 217 10.02 -17.49 -4.20
CA ASP A 217 9.85 -16.48 -3.14
C ASP A 217 9.56 -17.12 -1.80
N GLN A 218 10.23 -16.65 -0.78
CA GLN A 218 9.94 -16.96 0.61
C GLN A 218 10.06 -15.66 1.42
N THR A 219 9.00 -14.87 1.33
CA THR A 219 8.88 -13.55 1.94
C THR A 219 8.95 -13.61 3.46
N SER A 220 9.53 -12.57 4.04
CA SER A 220 9.57 -12.33 5.50
C SER A 220 8.98 -10.97 5.85
N ILE A 221 8.43 -10.85 7.05
CA ILE A 221 8.05 -9.59 7.66
C ILE A 221 8.74 -9.41 9.00
N GLY A 222 9.20 -8.19 9.28
CA GLY A 222 9.73 -7.77 10.57
C GLY A 222 8.69 -6.95 11.33
N LEU A 223 8.49 -7.24 12.61
CA LEU A 223 7.52 -6.56 13.46
C LEU A 223 8.24 -5.95 14.67
N VAL A 224 7.99 -4.68 14.94
CA VAL A 224 8.39 -3.99 16.16
C VAL A 224 7.13 -3.70 16.97
N PHE A 225 7.10 -4.22 18.21
CA PHE A 225 5.96 -4.02 19.09
C PHE A 225 6.06 -2.69 19.83
N ALA A 226 4.90 -2.09 20.12
CA ALA A 226 4.82 -0.88 20.89
C ALA A 226 5.45 -1.07 22.29
N LYS A 227 6.37 -0.18 22.67
CA LYS A 227 7.06 -0.21 23.97
C LYS A 227 6.33 0.64 25.02
N THR A 228 5.41 1.49 24.59
CA THR A 228 4.59 2.34 25.43
C THR A 228 3.11 1.97 25.28
N PRO A 229 2.26 2.29 26.26
CA PRO A 229 0.84 2.00 26.17
C PRO A 229 0.22 2.62 24.90
N THR A 230 -0.44 1.80 24.08
CA THR A 230 -1.13 2.22 22.88
C THR A 230 -2.42 2.95 23.25
N LYS A 231 -2.57 4.18 22.78
CA LYS A 231 -3.74 5.04 22.99
C LYS A 231 -4.73 5.00 21.83
N GLN A 232 -4.21 4.75 20.64
CA GLN A 232 -4.98 4.69 19.40
C GLN A 232 -4.63 3.46 18.59
N ARG A 233 -5.66 2.77 18.10
CA ARG A 233 -5.55 1.66 17.18
C ARG A 233 -5.52 2.17 15.74
N VAL A 234 -4.55 1.74 14.96
CA VAL A 234 -4.51 2.01 13.53
C VAL A 234 -5.27 0.91 12.80
N ILE A 235 -6.21 1.32 11.94
CA ILE A 235 -6.95 0.43 11.04
C ILE A 235 -6.84 0.95 9.61
N THR A 236 -6.81 0.04 8.64
CA THR A 236 -6.87 0.37 7.22
C THR A 236 -8.30 0.28 6.73
N LEU A 237 -8.77 1.36 6.11
CA LEU A 237 -10.06 1.48 5.47
C LEU A 237 -9.89 1.62 3.97
N GLN A 238 -10.99 1.48 3.22
CA GLN A 238 -10.96 1.61 1.76
C GLN A 238 -12.22 2.25 1.20
N LEU A 239 -12.04 3.00 0.12
CA LEU A 239 -13.07 3.44 -0.80
C LEU A 239 -12.88 2.67 -2.09
N ASN A 240 -13.83 1.84 -2.48
CA ASN A 240 -13.75 1.02 -3.69
C ASN A 240 -15.02 1.11 -4.53
N ASN A 241 -14.90 0.82 -5.82
CA ASN A 241 -16.04 0.76 -6.73
C ASN A 241 -16.03 -0.57 -7.51
N HIS A 242 -16.72 -1.56 -6.97
CA HIS A 242 -16.88 -2.89 -7.60
C HIS A 242 -17.76 -2.86 -8.87
N ALA A 243 -18.51 -1.78 -9.10
CA ALA A 243 -19.31 -1.59 -10.32
C ALA A 243 -18.51 -0.92 -11.45
N LEU A 244 -17.18 -0.94 -11.38
CA LEU A 244 -16.29 -0.36 -12.38
C LEU A 244 -16.52 -1.00 -13.75
N ILE A 245 -16.82 -0.17 -14.77
CA ILE A 245 -16.94 -0.58 -16.17
C ILE A 245 -16.27 0.50 -17.03
N ILE A 246 -15.14 0.19 -17.62
CA ILE A 246 -14.38 1.11 -18.47
C ILE A 246 -14.65 0.77 -19.94
N PRO A 247 -15.19 1.69 -20.75
CA PRO A 247 -15.47 1.41 -22.15
C PRO A 247 -14.20 1.27 -23.00
N PRO A 248 -14.30 0.56 -24.15
CA PRO A 248 -13.21 0.47 -25.10
C PRO A 248 -12.74 1.84 -25.57
N GLY A 249 -11.44 2.02 -25.75
CA GLY A 249 -10.82 3.21 -26.31
C GLY A 249 -10.90 4.47 -25.47
N ALA A 250 -11.46 4.43 -24.27
CA ALA A 250 -11.55 5.58 -23.38
C ALA A 250 -10.17 6.00 -22.87
N ASP A 251 -9.75 7.23 -23.13
CA ASP A 251 -8.41 7.75 -22.81
C ASP A 251 -8.34 8.53 -21.49
N ASN A 252 -9.49 8.86 -20.90
CA ASN A 252 -9.58 9.61 -19.64
C ASN A 252 -10.88 9.31 -18.89
N PHE A 253 -11.22 8.04 -18.75
CA PHE A 253 -12.44 7.60 -18.10
C PHE A 253 -12.39 7.88 -16.60
N ARG A 254 -13.35 8.66 -16.11
CA ARG A 254 -13.40 9.09 -14.70
C ARG A 254 -14.42 8.27 -13.92
N VAL A 255 -14.01 7.77 -12.78
CA VAL A 255 -14.86 7.06 -11.82
C VAL A 255 -14.67 7.67 -10.44
N GLU A 256 -15.72 7.72 -9.64
CA GLU A 256 -15.61 8.17 -8.26
C GLU A 256 -16.42 7.28 -7.31
N VAL A 257 -16.01 7.32 -6.04
CA VAL A 257 -16.70 6.71 -4.92
C VAL A 257 -16.59 7.62 -3.71
N GLN A 258 -17.65 7.69 -2.91
CA GLN A 258 -17.69 8.50 -1.71
C GLN A 258 -18.16 7.64 -0.52
N GLY A 259 -17.50 7.82 0.61
CA GLY A 259 -17.88 7.25 1.90
C GLY A 259 -18.03 8.34 2.97
N THR A 260 -18.75 8.02 4.04
CA THR A 260 -18.89 8.89 5.19
C THR A 260 -18.34 8.20 6.42
N LEU A 261 -17.41 8.84 7.12
CA LEU A 261 -16.86 8.30 8.36
C LEU A 261 -17.96 8.17 9.42
N PRO A 262 -18.15 6.98 9.98
CA PRO A 262 -19.20 6.77 10.97
C PRO A 262 -18.87 7.35 12.34
N ASN A 263 -17.57 7.43 12.68
CA ASN A 263 -17.05 7.92 13.96
C ASN A 263 -15.82 8.81 13.75
N ASP A 264 -15.40 9.53 14.81
CA ASP A 264 -14.18 10.33 14.80
C ASP A 264 -12.96 9.44 14.54
N ALA A 265 -12.03 9.92 13.72
CA ALA A 265 -10.79 9.25 13.41
C ALA A 265 -9.68 10.26 13.12
N THR A 266 -8.43 9.82 13.10
CA THR A 266 -7.30 10.62 12.66
C THR A 266 -6.69 9.97 11.41
N LEU A 267 -6.74 10.66 10.28
CA LEU A 267 -6.15 10.19 9.02
C LEU A 267 -4.61 10.24 9.11
N LEU A 268 -3.96 9.16 8.72
CA LEU A 268 -2.50 8.99 8.80
C LEU A 268 -1.85 8.85 7.43
N SER A 269 -2.46 8.09 6.52
CA SER A 269 -1.89 7.80 5.21
C SER A 269 -2.97 7.59 4.15
N LEU A 270 -2.57 7.67 2.88
CA LEU A 270 -3.39 7.44 1.70
C LEU A 270 -2.63 6.52 0.75
N PHE A 271 -3.28 5.48 0.23
CA PHE A 271 -2.65 4.52 -0.67
C PHE A 271 -3.59 4.18 -1.83
N PRO A 272 -3.41 4.81 -3.02
CA PRO A 272 -4.20 4.51 -4.21
C PRO A 272 -3.77 3.19 -4.85
N HIS A 273 -4.75 2.38 -5.27
CA HIS A 273 -4.51 1.15 -6.00
C HIS A 273 -5.42 1.06 -7.23
N MET A 274 -4.79 0.83 -8.36
CA MET A 274 -5.38 0.55 -9.67
C MET A 274 -4.48 -0.46 -10.41
N HIS A 275 -4.90 -0.94 -11.58
CA HIS A 275 -4.08 -1.79 -12.43
C HIS A 275 -3.47 -1.01 -13.62
N LEU A 276 -3.25 -1.71 -14.75
CA LEU A 276 -2.48 -1.23 -15.91
C LEU A 276 -3.03 0.03 -16.58
N ARG A 277 -4.33 0.29 -16.45
CA ARG A 277 -5.00 1.44 -17.08
C ARG A 277 -5.11 2.64 -16.17
N GLY A 278 -4.68 2.50 -14.91
CA GLY A 278 -4.65 3.60 -13.95
C GLY A 278 -3.80 4.76 -14.46
N LYS A 279 -4.38 5.97 -14.49
CA LYS A 279 -3.73 7.19 -14.99
C LYS A 279 -3.55 8.25 -13.90
N ARG A 280 -4.53 8.44 -13.05
CA ARG A 280 -4.53 9.41 -11.96
C ARG A 280 -5.46 8.97 -10.86
N PHE A 281 -5.10 9.30 -9.63
CA PHE A 281 -5.96 9.08 -8.46
C PHE A 281 -6.00 10.33 -7.58
N GLU A 282 -7.15 10.57 -6.93
CA GLU A 282 -7.33 11.73 -6.05
C GLU A 282 -8.16 11.35 -4.84
N TYR A 283 -7.82 11.92 -3.68
CA TYR A 283 -8.62 11.85 -2.45
C TYR A 283 -9.03 13.24 -2.03
N ASP A 284 -10.30 13.39 -1.70
CA ASP A 284 -10.89 14.64 -1.26
C ASP A 284 -11.66 14.48 0.06
N ILE A 285 -11.71 15.58 0.83
CA ILE A 285 -12.80 15.82 1.79
C ILE A 285 -13.87 16.65 1.06
N VAL A 286 -15.12 16.20 1.09
CA VAL A 286 -16.25 16.91 0.52
C VAL A 286 -17.02 17.63 1.64
N HIS A 287 -17.04 18.96 1.58
CA HIS A 287 -17.73 19.80 2.56
C HIS A 287 -19.24 19.86 2.32
N ASP A 288 -19.99 20.39 3.31
CA ASP A 288 -21.46 20.46 3.24
C ASP A 288 -21.96 21.43 2.18
N ASP A 289 -21.18 22.45 1.84
CA ASP A 289 -21.46 23.38 0.75
C ASP A 289 -21.16 22.83 -0.65
N GLY A 290 -20.69 21.57 -0.74
CA GLY A 290 -20.33 20.92 -1.98
C GLY A 290 -18.90 21.20 -2.47
N SER A 291 -18.16 22.08 -1.81
CA SER A 291 -16.74 22.29 -2.10
C SER A 291 -15.91 21.06 -1.72
N ALA A 292 -14.73 20.90 -2.33
CA ALA A 292 -13.83 19.80 -2.06
C ALA A 292 -12.45 20.29 -1.70
N GLU A 293 -11.89 19.71 -0.64
CA GLU A 293 -10.49 19.86 -0.25
C GLU A 293 -9.71 18.64 -0.73
N VAL A 294 -8.79 18.85 -1.68
CA VAL A 294 -7.93 17.78 -2.18
C VAL A 294 -6.86 17.44 -1.15
N LEU A 295 -6.87 16.20 -0.66
CA LEU A 295 -5.88 15.68 0.28
C LEU A 295 -4.63 15.14 -0.42
N LEU A 296 -4.84 14.46 -1.54
CA LEU A 296 -3.79 13.86 -2.36
C LEU A 296 -4.27 13.80 -3.81
N ARG A 297 -3.39 14.14 -4.73
CA ARG A 297 -3.54 13.85 -6.17
C ARG A 297 -2.25 13.23 -6.67
N VAL A 298 -2.34 12.10 -7.35
CA VAL A 298 -1.19 11.41 -7.93
C VAL A 298 -1.36 11.19 -9.43
N ASN A 299 -0.28 11.34 -10.18
CA ASN A 299 -0.15 10.73 -11.49
C ASN A 299 0.19 9.27 -11.23
N TYR A 300 -0.80 8.38 -11.39
CA TYR A 300 -0.63 6.99 -10.99
C TYR A 300 0.38 6.26 -11.89
N HIS A 301 1.19 5.40 -11.28
CA HIS A 301 2.15 4.59 -11.98
C HIS A 301 2.08 3.14 -11.47
N PHE A 302 1.64 2.22 -12.31
CA PHE A 302 1.37 0.83 -11.94
C PHE A 302 2.54 0.12 -11.23
N HIS A 303 3.77 0.36 -11.66
CA HIS A 303 4.97 -0.27 -11.07
C HIS A 303 5.41 0.37 -9.73
N TRP A 304 4.81 1.48 -9.31
CA TRP A 304 5.17 2.22 -8.11
C TRP A 304 3.92 2.62 -7.33
N GLN A 305 3.35 1.65 -6.65
CA GLN A 305 2.14 1.87 -5.86
C GLN A 305 2.53 2.31 -4.45
N LEU A 306 2.65 3.60 -4.26
CA LEU A 306 3.18 4.18 -3.04
C LEU A 306 2.10 4.50 -2.01
N SER A 307 2.43 4.30 -0.74
CA SER A 307 1.70 4.89 0.38
C SER A 307 2.20 6.31 0.64
N TYR A 308 1.29 7.24 0.83
CA TYR A 308 1.54 8.67 1.09
C TYR A 308 1.20 8.97 2.54
N ARG A 309 2.20 8.96 3.42
CA ARG A 309 2.06 9.21 4.86
C ARG A 309 1.99 10.70 5.11
N LEU A 310 0.90 11.19 5.70
CA LEU A 310 0.73 12.60 6.02
C LEU A 310 1.87 13.10 6.92
N ALA A 311 2.41 14.28 6.63
CA ALA A 311 3.42 14.93 7.47
C ALA A 311 2.89 15.25 8.87
N GLU A 312 1.59 15.57 8.94
CA GLU A 312 0.85 15.77 10.17
C GLU A 312 -0.44 14.94 10.13
N PRO A 313 -0.69 14.08 11.15
CA PRO A 313 -1.95 13.36 11.26
C PRO A 313 -3.15 14.30 11.24
N ARG A 314 -4.17 13.99 10.45
CA ARG A 314 -5.35 14.84 10.24
C ARG A 314 -6.56 14.36 11.02
N PRO A 315 -7.05 15.08 12.06
CA PRO A 315 -8.31 14.75 12.72
C PRO A 315 -9.50 14.89 11.75
N LEU A 316 -10.34 13.86 11.71
CA LEU A 316 -11.58 13.80 10.94
C LEU A 316 -12.73 13.50 11.90
N ARG A 317 -13.82 14.26 11.80
CA ARG A 317 -15.01 14.07 12.63
C ARG A 317 -15.95 13.04 12.02
N ALA A 318 -16.74 12.40 12.86
CA ALA A 318 -17.89 11.64 12.42
C ALA A 318 -18.75 12.49 11.46
N GLY A 319 -19.17 11.88 10.34
CA GLY A 319 -19.88 12.58 9.28
C GLY A 319 -18.96 13.19 8.20
N THR A 320 -17.64 13.22 8.37
CA THR A 320 -16.73 13.64 7.30
C THR A 320 -16.93 12.76 6.07
N ARG A 321 -17.15 13.40 4.93
CA ARG A 321 -17.30 12.72 3.63
C ARG A 321 -15.94 12.69 2.94
N LEU A 322 -15.43 11.46 2.71
CA LEU A 322 -14.22 11.20 1.92
C LEU A 322 -14.65 10.74 0.53
N ARG A 323 -13.99 11.27 -0.49
CA ARG A 323 -14.19 10.87 -1.88
C ARG A 323 -12.86 10.43 -2.48
N ALA A 324 -12.90 9.32 -3.21
CA ALA A 324 -11.83 8.87 -4.09
C ALA A 324 -12.27 9.05 -5.55
N ILE A 325 -11.36 9.52 -6.40
CA ILE A 325 -11.58 9.69 -7.82
C ILE A 325 -10.43 9.05 -8.57
N ALA A 326 -10.75 8.18 -9.52
CA ALA A 326 -9.79 7.52 -10.38
C ALA A 326 -10.01 7.91 -11.85
N TRP A 327 -8.93 8.00 -12.61
CA TRP A 327 -8.95 8.18 -14.06
C TRP A 327 -8.19 7.05 -14.72
N TYR A 328 -8.76 6.50 -15.79
CA TYR A 328 -8.23 5.37 -16.54
C TYR A 328 -7.99 5.74 -18.00
N ASP A 329 -6.95 5.10 -18.56
CA ASP A 329 -6.65 5.15 -19.99
C ASP A 329 -6.73 3.74 -20.59
N ASN A 330 -7.89 3.41 -21.16
CA ASN A 330 -8.14 2.17 -21.91
C ASN A 330 -7.94 2.38 -23.42
N SER A 331 -7.18 3.40 -23.83
CA SER A 331 -6.93 3.68 -25.23
C SER A 331 -5.70 2.93 -25.76
N LYS A 332 -5.54 2.95 -27.07
CA LYS A 332 -4.35 2.42 -27.77
C LYS A 332 -3.06 3.22 -27.47
N ASN A 333 -3.18 4.40 -26.87
CA ASN A 333 -2.05 5.26 -26.55
C ASN A 333 -1.42 4.89 -25.19
N ASN A 334 -2.12 4.10 -24.36
CA ASN A 334 -1.54 3.56 -23.13
C ASN A 334 -0.66 2.33 -23.47
N PRO A 335 0.67 2.42 -23.30
CA PRO A 335 1.60 1.34 -23.67
C PRO A 335 1.45 0.09 -22.79
N HIS A 336 0.78 0.21 -21.65
CA HIS A 336 0.57 -0.88 -20.69
C HIS A 336 -0.80 -1.56 -20.88
N ASN A 337 -1.67 -1.00 -21.73
CA ASN A 337 -3.00 -1.56 -21.95
C ASN A 337 -2.94 -2.86 -22.79
N PRO A 338 -3.36 -4.01 -22.26
CA PRO A 338 -3.30 -5.27 -23.00
C PRO A 338 -4.19 -5.29 -24.25
N ASP A 339 -5.37 -4.65 -24.17
CA ASP A 339 -6.35 -4.65 -25.27
C ASP A 339 -7.32 -3.45 -25.13
N SER A 340 -7.11 -2.45 -25.97
CA SER A 340 -7.93 -1.23 -25.98
C SER A 340 -9.33 -1.41 -26.62
N THR A 341 -9.61 -2.56 -27.19
CA THR A 341 -10.89 -2.87 -27.87
C THR A 341 -11.92 -3.49 -26.93
N LYS A 342 -11.50 -3.90 -25.74
CA LYS A 342 -12.36 -4.54 -24.75
C LYS A 342 -12.94 -3.56 -23.73
N THR A 343 -14.17 -3.84 -23.31
CA THR A 343 -14.70 -3.30 -22.05
C THR A 343 -13.95 -3.97 -20.89
N VAL A 344 -13.54 -3.19 -19.90
CA VAL A 344 -12.82 -3.67 -18.72
C VAL A 344 -13.68 -3.48 -17.48
N THR A 345 -13.76 -4.52 -16.67
CA THR A 345 -14.57 -4.54 -15.45
C THR A 345 -13.68 -4.72 -14.22
N TRP A 346 -14.27 -4.60 -13.05
CA TRP A 346 -13.63 -4.98 -11.80
C TRP A 346 -13.19 -6.45 -11.85
N GLY A 347 -11.98 -6.69 -11.39
CA GLY A 347 -11.41 -8.03 -11.26
C GLY A 347 -10.02 -7.99 -10.66
N ASP A 348 -9.59 -9.15 -10.16
CA ASP A 348 -8.33 -9.29 -9.42
C ASP A 348 -7.10 -9.38 -10.32
N GLN A 349 -7.28 -9.79 -11.58
CA GLN A 349 -6.17 -9.96 -12.49
C GLN A 349 -5.62 -8.61 -12.96
N THR A 350 -4.32 -8.52 -13.19
CA THR A 350 -3.68 -7.30 -13.70
C THR A 350 -4.28 -6.82 -15.03
N SER A 351 -4.83 -7.74 -15.83
CA SER A 351 -5.54 -7.47 -17.08
C SER A 351 -6.95 -6.90 -16.88
N ASP A 352 -7.57 -7.12 -15.72
CA ASP A 352 -8.79 -6.46 -15.29
C ASP A 352 -8.47 -5.07 -14.74
N GLU A 353 -9.37 -4.45 -13.98
CA GLU A 353 -9.10 -3.20 -13.28
C GLU A 353 -9.70 -3.16 -11.88
N MET A 354 -9.06 -2.37 -11.02
CA MET A 354 -9.57 -2.05 -9.70
C MET A 354 -9.61 -0.54 -9.49
N MET A 355 -10.51 -0.10 -8.63
CA MET A 355 -10.52 1.24 -8.03
C MET A 355 -10.54 1.07 -6.52
N VAL A 356 -9.39 1.15 -5.88
CA VAL A 356 -9.32 1.06 -4.42
C VAL A 356 -8.50 2.23 -3.86
N GLY A 357 -9.16 3.03 -3.06
CA GLY A 357 -8.51 4.08 -2.28
C GLY A 357 -8.32 3.61 -0.85
N PHE A 358 -7.20 2.96 -0.53
CA PHE A 358 -6.87 2.61 0.85
C PHE A 358 -6.46 3.86 1.63
N PHE A 359 -6.75 3.87 2.91
CA PHE A 359 -6.28 4.90 3.83
C PHE A 359 -6.22 4.37 5.27
N ASP A 360 -5.19 4.78 5.99
CA ASP A 360 -5.02 4.41 7.39
C ASP A 360 -5.57 5.49 8.29
N VAL A 361 -6.31 5.07 9.31
CA VAL A 361 -6.82 5.97 10.35
C VAL A 361 -6.50 5.43 11.73
N ALA A 362 -6.23 6.34 12.66
CA ALA A 362 -6.14 6.02 14.08
C ALA A 362 -7.49 6.30 14.76
N ILE A 363 -7.95 5.34 15.55
CA ILE A 363 -9.17 5.38 16.35
C ILE A 363 -8.83 5.08 17.81
N ALA A 364 -9.77 5.24 18.75
CA ALA A 364 -9.53 4.88 20.14
C ALA A 364 -9.10 3.42 20.28
N ALA A 365 -8.07 3.14 21.08
CA ALA A 365 -7.49 1.79 21.19
C ALA A 365 -8.50 0.71 21.64
N GLY A 366 -9.47 1.07 22.47
CA GLY A 366 -10.54 0.17 22.93
C GLY A 366 -11.69 -0.04 21.95
N MET A 367 -11.64 0.60 20.76
CA MET A 367 -12.64 0.46 19.70
C MET A 367 -12.15 -0.55 18.67
N ASP A 368 -12.92 -1.58 18.38
CA ASP A 368 -12.62 -2.46 17.26
C ASP A 368 -13.18 -1.91 15.94
N LYS A 369 -12.80 -2.55 14.82
CA LYS A 369 -13.23 -2.13 13.48
C LYS A 369 -14.74 -2.19 13.29
N TRP A 370 -15.42 -3.17 13.88
CA TRP A 370 -16.86 -3.32 13.77
C TRP A 370 -17.59 -2.24 14.55
N GLN A 371 -17.13 -1.94 15.78
CA GLN A 371 -17.63 -0.83 16.59
C GLN A 371 -17.44 0.52 15.90
N PHE A 372 -16.30 0.69 15.15
CA PHE A 372 -16.06 1.89 14.37
C PHE A 372 -17.16 2.11 13.32
N PHE A 373 -17.65 1.04 12.68
CA PHE A 373 -18.70 1.15 11.65
C PHE A 373 -20.11 1.30 12.23
N VAL A 374 -20.32 1.07 13.53
CA VAL A 374 -21.61 1.34 14.19
C VAL A 374 -21.74 2.86 14.38
N ARG A 375 -22.70 3.46 13.66
CA ARG A 375 -23.06 4.86 13.88
C ARG A 375 -23.73 4.99 15.24
N HIS A 376 -23.09 5.67 16.19
CA HIS A 376 -23.77 6.11 17.38
C HIS A 376 -24.79 7.17 16.97
N GLY A 377 -26.08 6.78 16.96
CA GLY A 377 -27.16 7.70 16.63
C GLY A 377 -27.04 8.93 17.53
N LYS A 378 -27.22 10.12 16.97
CA LYS A 378 -27.44 11.32 17.76
C LYS A 378 -28.58 11.00 18.71
N ALA A 379 -28.33 10.95 20.02
CA ALA A 379 -29.37 10.81 21.02
C ALA A 379 -30.42 11.88 20.70
N LYS A 380 -31.65 11.46 20.41
CA LYS A 380 -32.73 12.42 20.25
C LYS A 380 -32.82 13.19 21.56
N PRO A 381 -32.85 14.55 21.54
CA PRO A 381 -33.06 15.29 22.77
C PRO A 381 -34.40 14.84 23.38
N GLY A 382 -34.38 14.12 24.49
CA GLY A 382 -35.58 13.75 25.21
C GLY A 382 -35.73 12.28 25.67
N GLU A 383 -34.89 11.34 25.25
CA GLU A 383 -34.89 9.99 25.82
C GLU A 383 -33.93 9.91 27.02
N GLN A 384 -34.46 10.26 28.21
CA GLN A 384 -33.82 9.89 29.46
C GLN A 384 -33.85 8.37 29.59
N GLN A 385 -32.65 7.78 29.76
CA GLN A 385 -32.49 6.40 30.15
C GLN A 385 -33.35 6.13 31.41
N LYS A 386 -34.39 5.32 31.26
CA LYS A 386 -34.97 4.64 32.40
C LYS A 386 -34.07 3.48 32.75
N GLN A 387 -33.59 3.50 33.99
CA GLN A 387 -32.79 2.47 34.65
C GLN A 387 -33.43 1.08 34.58
#